data_386560d25ae272473ee29691d8d62358
#
_entry.id   386560d25ae272473ee29691d8d62358
#
_cell.length_a   1.000
_cell.length_b   1.000
_cell.length_c   1.000
_cell.angle_alpha   90.00
_cell.angle_beta   90.00
_cell.angle_gamma   90.00
#
_symmetry.space_group_name_H-M   'P 1'
#
loop_
_entity.id
_entity.type
_entity.pdbx_description
1 polymer ?
#
loop_
_entity_poly.entity_id
_entity_poly.type
_entity_poly.pdbx_seq_one_letter_code
_entity_poly.pdbx_strand_id
1 'polypeptide(L)'
;IIEGNQKKKTTVANIGDTINYEVEYSIPVTEQGLVKLVVKDTMSKGLTFDENSNIIVKNKGVEVDSANYDMVPTEGGDGTTITITFKEAYCKNLEKNTTQNFTITYKATLNNNAVLGQSGNTNRVIVTYQNDKDSKTITSKDTKVFTYGIDLTKKGEGTDVLEGVKFELTNSENQPV
;
A
#
# COMPACT_ATOMS: atom_id res chain seq x y z
N ILE A 1 3.68 -5.48 -3.09
CA ILE A 1 3.68 -4.85 -4.42
C ILE A 1 3.69 -5.96 -5.45
N ILE A 2 2.88 -5.82 -6.49
CA ILE A 2 2.80 -6.77 -7.61
C ILE A 2 3.34 -6.09 -8.87
N GLU A 3 4.34 -6.70 -9.48
CA GLU A 3 4.87 -6.31 -10.80
C GLU A 3 4.84 -7.51 -11.75
N GLY A 4 3.97 -7.45 -12.75
CA GLY A 4 3.68 -8.61 -13.58
C GLY A 4 3.19 -9.78 -12.71
N ASN A 5 3.91 -10.90 -12.74
CA ASN A 5 3.61 -12.09 -11.92
C ASN A 5 4.48 -12.21 -10.66
N GLN A 6 5.22 -11.14 -10.28
CA GLN A 6 6.14 -11.18 -9.15
C GLN A 6 5.63 -10.37 -7.96
N LYS A 7 5.80 -10.93 -6.75
CA LYS A 7 5.55 -10.21 -5.48
C LYS A 7 6.85 -9.62 -4.96
N LYS A 8 6.85 -8.31 -4.73
CA LYS A 8 8.03 -7.56 -4.28
C LYS A 8 7.75 -6.78 -3.00
N LYS A 9 8.78 -6.55 -2.20
CA LYS A 9 8.70 -5.64 -1.04
C LYS A 9 9.10 -4.21 -1.39
N THR A 10 9.84 -4.05 -2.48
CA THR A 10 10.32 -2.74 -2.95
C THR A 10 10.16 -2.65 -4.47
N THR A 11 9.91 -1.45 -4.97
CA THR A 11 9.92 -1.14 -6.39
C THR A 11 10.42 0.28 -6.63
N VAL A 12 10.74 0.61 -7.88
CA VAL A 12 11.02 1.97 -8.35
C VAL A 12 9.89 2.37 -9.27
N ALA A 13 9.38 3.59 -9.10
CA ALA A 13 8.30 4.13 -9.91
C ALA A 13 8.47 5.63 -10.11
N ASN A 14 7.84 6.19 -11.14
CA ASN A 14 7.76 7.62 -11.38
C ASN A 14 6.52 8.21 -10.69
N ILE A 15 6.55 9.51 -10.44
CA ILE A 15 5.35 10.24 -10.01
C ILE A 15 4.28 10.09 -11.10
N GLY A 16 3.06 9.72 -10.68
CA GLY A 16 1.95 9.41 -11.56
C GLY A 16 1.77 7.91 -11.86
N ASP A 17 2.77 7.08 -11.57
CA ASP A 17 2.65 5.64 -11.79
C ASP A 17 1.69 4.97 -10.80
N THR A 18 0.97 3.97 -11.30
CA THR A 18 0.07 3.14 -10.49
C THR A 18 0.82 1.94 -9.93
N ILE A 19 0.71 1.76 -8.62
CA ILE A 19 1.30 0.66 -7.87
C ILE A 19 0.18 -0.34 -7.49
N ASN A 20 0.36 -1.60 -7.88
CA ASN A 20 -0.57 -2.67 -7.50
C ASN A 20 -0.12 -3.31 -6.19
N TYR A 21 -1.01 -3.34 -5.20
CA TYR A 21 -0.76 -3.95 -3.91
C TYR A 21 -1.53 -5.25 -3.74
N GLU A 22 -0.89 -6.21 -3.08
CA GLU A 22 -1.52 -7.42 -2.58
C GLU A 22 -1.08 -7.65 -1.13
N VAL A 23 -2.05 -7.78 -0.26
CA VAL A 23 -1.87 -8.10 1.16
C VAL A 23 -2.33 -9.53 1.38
N GLU A 24 -1.46 -10.35 1.93
CA GLU A 24 -1.79 -11.73 2.31
C GLU A 24 -1.59 -11.90 3.80
N TYR A 25 -2.55 -12.51 4.45
CA TYR A 25 -2.45 -12.88 5.86
C TYR A 25 -3.28 -14.12 6.17
N SER A 26 -2.85 -14.82 7.22
CA SER A 26 -3.52 -16.03 7.69
C SER A 26 -3.87 -15.87 9.15
N ILE A 27 -5.09 -16.22 9.51
CA ILE A 27 -5.57 -16.18 10.90
C ILE A 27 -6.16 -17.54 11.31
N PRO A 28 -5.85 -18.03 12.52
CA PRO A 28 -6.50 -19.21 13.03
C PRO A 28 -7.91 -18.84 13.56
N VAL A 29 -8.91 -19.63 13.22
CA VAL A 29 -10.23 -19.59 13.82
C VAL A 29 -10.32 -20.76 14.80
N THR A 30 -10.43 -20.46 16.08
CA THR A 30 -10.47 -21.46 17.14
C THR A 30 -11.85 -22.15 17.23
N GLU A 31 -12.02 -23.08 18.16
CA GLU A 31 -13.31 -23.72 18.45
C GLU A 31 -14.38 -22.70 18.89
N GLN A 32 -13.97 -21.63 19.58
CA GLN A 32 -14.86 -20.54 20.00
C GLN A 32 -15.32 -19.66 18.82
N GLY A 33 -14.62 -19.76 17.68
CA GLY A 33 -14.89 -18.96 16.49
C GLY A 33 -14.19 -17.61 16.51
N LEU A 34 -14.33 -16.88 15.42
CA LEU A 34 -13.81 -15.52 15.26
C LEU A 34 -14.92 -14.52 15.55
N VAL A 35 -14.68 -13.52 16.40
CA VAL A 35 -15.66 -12.47 16.73
C VAL A 35 -15.31 -11.12 16.14
N LYS A 36 -14.04 -10.89 15.80
CA LYS A 36 -13.55 -9.62 15.23
C LYS A 36 -12.41 -9.84 14.26
N LEU A 37 -12.45 -9.12 13.15
CA LEU A 37 -11.35 -9.01 12.19
C LEU A 37 -11.32 -7.59 11.64
N VAL A 38 -10.18 -6.92 11.80
CA VAL A 38 -9.93 -5.57 11.29
C VAL A 38 -8.57 -5.54 10.61
N VAL A 39 -8.51 -4.98 9.42
CA VAL A 39 -7.28 -4.72 8.68
C VAL A 39 -7.11 -3.22 8.56
N LYS A 40 -5.95 -2.70 8.96
CA LYS A 40 -5.54 -1.32 8.75
C LYS A 40 -4.33 -1.31 7.85
N ASP A 41 -4.46 -0.64 6.73
CA ASP A 41 -3.42 -0.46 5.73
C ASP A 41 -3.07 1.02 5.65
N THR A 42 -1.83 1.37 6.02
CA THR A 42 -1.39 2.77 6.12
C THR A 42 -0.32 3.05 5.08
N MET A 43 -0.63 3.94 4.17
CA MET A 43 0.23 4.46 3.11
C MET A 43 0.79 5.82 3.52
N SER A 44 2.09 6.06 3.25
CA SER A 44 2.70 7.38 3.43
C SER A 44 2.14 8.41 2.45
N LYS A 45 2.33 9.70 2.74
CA LYS A 45 1.81 10.85 1.94
C LYS A 45 2.12 10.79 0.44
N GLY A 46 3.21 10.15 0.07
CA GLY A 46 3.61 9.98 -1.34
C GLY A 46 2.76 8.98 -2.12
N LEU A 47 1.85 8.27 -1.45
CA LEU A 47 0.96 7.29 -2.07
C LEU A 47 -0.48 7.71 -1.87
N THR A 48 -1.23 7.82 -2.96
CA THR A 48 -2.68 8.09 -2.95
C THR A 48 -3.43 6.80 -3.25
N PHE A 49 -4.30 6.39 -2.35
CA PHE A 49 -5.22 5.27 -2.60
C PHE A 49 -6.14 5.60 -3.78
N ASP A 50 -6.27 4.69 -4.73
CA ASP A 50 -7.20 4.84 -5.84
C ASP A 50 -8.58 4.34 -5.42
N GLU A 51 -9.45 5.25 -4.99
CA GLU A 51 -10.83 4.95 -4.57
C GLU A 51 -11.70 4.37 -5.70
N ASN A 52 -11.32 4.61 -6.97
CA ASN A 52 -12.01 4.04 -8.13
C ASN A 52 -11.51 2.62 -8.45
N SER A 53 -10.38 2.20 -7.88
CA SER A 53 -9.97 0.81 -7.98
C SER A 53 -10.77 -0.03 -6.98
N ASN A 54 -11.51 -1.01 -7.46
CA ASN A 54 -12.19 -1.94 -6.58
C ASN A 54 -11.17 -2.64 -5.67
N ILE A 55 -11.32 -2.47 -4.35
CA ILE A 55 -10.67 -3.37 -3.40
C ILE A 55 -11.34 -4.74 -3.56
N ILE A 56 -10.53 -5.77 -3.80
CA ILE A 56 -11.00 -7.14 -3.86
C ILE A 56 -10.48 -7.88 -2.63
N VAL A 57 -11.39 -8.36 -1.82
CA VAL A 57 -11.09 -9.18 -0.65
C VAL A 57 -11.44 -10.63 -0.97
N LYS A 58 -10.48 -11.54 -0.76
CA LYS A 58 -10.71 -12.98 -0.92
C LYS A 58 -10.37 -13.72 0.37
N ASN A 59 -11.10 -14.80 0.63
CA ASN A 59 -10.78 -15.77 1.66
C ASN A 59 -10.68 -17.16 1.03
N LYS A 60 -9.56 -17.85 1.24
CA LYS A 60 -9.26 -19.15 0.60
C LYS A 60 -9.48 -19.10 -0.93
N GLY A 61 -9.15 -17.96 -1.57
CA GLY A 61 -9.29 -17.75 -3.00
C GLY A 61 -10.69 -17.34 -3.48
N VAL A 62 -11.71 -17.41 -2.63
CA VAL A 62 -13.10 -17.02 -2.95
C VAL A 62 -13.32 -15.56 -2.55
N GLU A 63 -13.91 -14.76 -3.44
CA GLU A 63 -14.22 -13.37 -3.17
C GLU A 63 -15.25 -13.24 -2.05
N VAL A 64 -14.96 -12.33 -1.10
CA VAL A 64 -15.83 -11.99 0.01
C VAL A 64 -16.76 -10.87 -0.45
N ASP A 65 -18.07 -11.11 -0.41
CA ASP A 65 -19.07 -10.10 -0.75
C ASP A 65 -18.87 -8.83 0.10
N SER A 66 -18.92 -7.66 -0.54
CA SER A 66 -18.73 -6.35 0.08
C SER A 66 -19.73 -6.06 1.22
N ALA A 67 -20.89 -6.71 1.23
CA ALA A 67 -21.84 -6.65 2.35
C ALA A 67 -21.28 -7.23 3.66
N ASN A 68 -20.20 -8.01 3.62
CA ASN A 68 -19.57 -8.66 4.77
C ASN A 68 -18.50 -7.83 5.47
N TYR A 69 -18.17 -6.65 4.96
CA TYR A 69 -17.19 -5.74 5.58
C TYR A 69 -17.53 -4.29 5.30
N ASP A 70 -17.05 -3.40 6.14
CA ASP A 70 -17.02 -1.95 5.89
C ASP A 70 -15.59 -1.58 5.54
N MET A 71 -15.43 -0.69 4.55
CA MET A 71 -14.14 -0.12 4.17
C MET A 71 -14.21 1.39 4.31
N VAL A 72 -13.28 1.95 5.09
CA VAL A 72 -13.22 3.39 5.36
C VAL A 72 -11.80 3.89 5.12
N PRO A 73 -11.53 4.64 4.05
CA PRO A 73 -10.31 5.42 3.93
C PRO A 73 -10.35 6.62 4.86
N THR A 74 -9.24 6.96 5.45
CA THR A 74 -9.07 8.12 6.33
C THR A 74 -7.75 8.80 6.02
N GLU A 75 -7.83 10.06 5.64
CA GLU A 75 -6.65 10.90 5.43
C GLU A 75 -6.11 11.39 6.78
N GLY A 76 -4.79 11.37 6.93
CA GLY A 76 -4.10 11.82 8.14
C GLY A 76 -2.80 12.56 7.86
N GLY A 77 -2.17 13.08 8.90
CA GLY A 77 -0.89 13.81 8.79
C GLY A 77 0.23 12.98 8.15
N ASP A 78 0.18 11.66 8.27
CA ASP A 78 1.21 10.73 7.76
C ASP A 78 0.82 10.04 6.45
N GLY A 79 -0.36 10.32 5.90
CA GLY A 79 -0.89 9.73 4.67
C GLY A 79 -2.28 9.13 4.84
N THR A 80 -2.65 8.17 3.98
CA THR A 80 -3.97 7.54 3.97
C THR A 80 -3.95 6.22 4.73
N THR A 81 -4.93 6.00 5.61
CA THR A 81 -5.18 4.72 6.25
C THR A 81 -6.51 4.14 5.75
N ILE A 82 -6.48 2.97 5.13
CA ILE A 82 -7.66 2.19 4.77
C ILE A 82 -7.97 1.23 5.91
N THR A 83 -9.14 1.37 6.51
CA THR A 83 -9.62 0.44 7.54
C THR A 83 -10.71 -0.46 6.95
N ILE A 84 -10.48 -1.77 6.95
CA ILE A 84 -11.44 -2.80 6.56
C ILE A 84 -11.89 -3.50 7.83
N THR A 85 -13.17 -3.38 8.17
CA THR A 85 -13.77 -4.02 9.35
C THR A 85 -14.77 -5.06 8.89
N PHE A 86 -14.48 -6.33 9.14
CA PHE A 86 -15.40 -7.42 8.80
C PHE A 86 -16.59 -7.43 9.76
N LYS A 87 -17.77 -7.69 9.21
CA LYS A 87 -19.01 -7.83 10.01
C LYS A 87 -18.87 -9.01 10.96
N GLU A 88 -19.38 -8.84 12.17
CA GLU A 88 -19.36 -9.89 13.20
C GLU A 88 -20.06 -11.19 12.72
N ALA A 89 -21.18 -11.04 12.00
CA ALA A 89 -21.89 -12.18 11.42
C ALA A 89 -21.02 -12.99 10.44
N TYR A 90 -20.24 -12.31 9.59
CA TYR A 90 -19.27 -12.97 8.69
C TYR A 90 -18.19 -13.69 9.50
N CYS A 91 -17.60 -13.02 10.48
CA CYS A 91 -16.56 -13.61 11.33
C CYS A 91 -17.05 -14.89 12.04
N LYS A 92 -18.26 -14.85 12.62
CA LYS A 92 -18.86 -16.00 13.33
C LYS A 92 -19.20 -17.19 12.42
N ASN A 93 -19.42 -16.93 11.12
CA ASN A 93 -19.72 -17.96 10.13
C ASN A 93 -18.47 -18.63 9.53
N LEU A 94 -17.28 -18.13 9.86
CA LEU A 94 -16.04 -18.78 9.41
C LEU A 94 -15.87 -20.15 10.05
N GLU A 95 -15.35 -21.09 9.25
CA GLU A 95 -15.11 -22.46 9.67
C GLU A 95 -14.16 -22.52 10.86
N LYS A 96 -14.63 -23.12 11.96
CA LYS A 96 -13.91 -23.27 13.23
C LYS A 96 -12.80 -24.32 13.11
N ASN A 97 -11.78 -24.20 13.96
CA ASN A 97 -10.62 -25.10 14.02
C ASN A 97 -9.86 -25.17 12.69
N THR A 98 -9.91 -24.06 11.91
CA THR A 98 -9.20 -23.96 10.64
C THR A 98 -8.40 -22.66 10.55
N THR A 99 -7.47 -22.61 9.60
CA THR A 99 -6.80 -21.37 9.22
C THR A 99 -7.53 -20.74 8.04
N GLN A 100 -7.85 -19.47 8.15
CA GLN A 100 -8.42 -18.67 7.08
C GLN A 100 -7.29 -17.88 6.40
N ASN A 101 -7.22 -17.95 5.08
CA ASN A 101 -6.19 -17.29 4.28
C ASN A 101 -6.83 -16.17 3.46
N PHE A 102 -6.54 -14.93 3.83
CA PHE A 102 -7.08 -13.76 3.17
C PHE A 102 -6.07 -13.16 2.19
N THR A 103 -6.60 -12.63 1.10
CA THR A 103 -5.89 -11.81 0.14
C THR A 103 -6.69 -10.55 -0.11
N ILE A 104 -6.05 -9.38 -0.03
CA ILE A 104 -6.65 -8.08 -0.36
C ILE A 104 -5.81 -7.45 -1.46
N THR A 105 -6.45 -7.07 -2.57
CA THR A 105 -5.79 -6.38 -3.68
C THR A 105 -6.40 -5.02 -3.91
N TYR A 106 -5.56 -4.02 -4.17
CA TYR A 106 -5.96 -2.65 -4.47
C TYR A 106 -4.84 -1.92 -5.21
N LYS A 107 -5.09 -0.67 -5.60
CA LYS A 107 -4.14 0.18 -6.31
C LYS A 107 -3.90 1.48 -5.55
N ALA A 108 -2.70 2.02 -5.71
CA ALA A 108 -2.36 3.36 -5.27
C ALA A 108 -1.50 4.05 -6.34
N THR A 109 -1.53 5.37 -6.38
CA THR A 109 -0.72 6.18 -7.29
C THR A 109 0.39 6.87 -6.52
N LEU A 110 1.62 6.84 -7.06
CA LEU A 110 2.72 7.63 -6.52
C LEU A 110 2.48 9.10 -6.90
N ASN A 111 2.29 9.96 -5.90
CA ASN A 111 1.87 11.35 -6.07
C ASN A 111 3.02 12.35 -5.91
N ASN A 112 2.75 13.64 -6.11
CA ASN A 112 3.73 14.74 -6.01
C ASN A 112 4.30 14.97 -4.58
N ASN A 113 3.71 14.37 -3.55
CA ASN A 113 4.24 14.41 -2.18
C ASN A 113 5.21 13.25 -1.91
N ALA A 114 5.57 12.50 -2.94
CA ALA A 114 6.48 11.38 -2.80
C ALA A 114 7.85 11.83 -2.30
N VAL A 115 8.38 11.08 -1.34
CA VAL A 115 9.74 11.29 -0.82
C VAL A 115 10.73 10.71 -1.84
N LEU A 116 11.64 11.56 -2.31
CA LEU A 116 12.68 11.18 -3.24
C LEU A 116 13.81 10.42 -2.53
N GLY A 117 14.44 9.48 -3.22
CA GLY A 117 15.64 8.80 -2.78
C GLY A 117 15.37 7.60 -1.87
N GLN A 118 16.35 7.26 -1.02
CA GLN A 118 16.43 5.98 -0.32
C GLN A 118 15.41 5.78 0.81
N SER A 119 14.79 6.83 1.33
CA SER A 119 13.75 6.69 2.36
C SER A 119 12.54 5.94 1.81
N GLY A 120 12.17 6.24 0.55
CA GLY A 120 11.05 5.62 -0.15
C GLY A 120 9.70 5.99 0.45
N ASN A 121 8.65 5.63 -0.26
CA ASN A 121 7.26 5.82 0.12
C ASN A 121 6.72 4.49 0.66
N THR A 122 6.31 4.47 1.92
CA THR A 122 6.04 3.23 2.65
C THR A 122 4.56 2.88 2.64
N ASN A 123 4.28 1.58 2.71
CA ASN A 123 2.98 1.03 3.04
C ASN A 123 3.11 -0.08 4.07
N ARG A 124 2.26 -0.05 5.11
CA ARG A 124 2.26 -0.99 6.24
C ARG A 124 0.85 -1.48 6.54
N VAL A 125 0.72 -2.76 6.80
CA VAL A 125 -0.55 -3.40 7.16
C VAL A 125 -0.50 -3.93 8.58
N ILE A 126 -1.59 -3.69 9.32
CA ILE A 126 -1.84 -4.24 10.66
C ILE A 126 -3.16 -5.00 10.62
N VAL A 127 -3.12 -6.27 10.95
CA VAL A 127 -4.31 -7.13 11.08
C VAL A 127 -4.56 -7.39 12.56
N THR A 128 -5.74 -7.02 13.04
CA THR A 128 -6.21 -7.31 14.40
C THR A 128 -7.38 -8.27 14.33
N TYR A 129 -7.27 -9.39 15.03
CA TYR A 129 -8.35 -10.38 15.10
C TYR A 129 -8.58 -10.85 16.53
N GLN A 130 -9.78 -11.33 16.82
CA GLN A 130 -10.17 -11.79 18.13
C GLN A 130 -10.98 -13.09 18.03
N ASN A 131 -10.48 -14.11 18.72
CA ASN A 131 -11.20 -15.35 19.00
C ASN A 131 -11.62 -15.29 20.46
N ASP A 132 -12.95 -15.33 20.74
CA ASP A 132 -13.50 -15.16 22.08
C ASP A 132 -13.02 -13.85 22.77
N LYS A 133 -12.26 -13.94 23.84
CA LYS A 133 -11.79 -12.77 24.62
C LYS A 133 -10.41 -12.25 24.22
N ASP A 134 -9.62 -13.09 23.55
CA ASP A 134 -8.22 -12.77 23.24
C ASP A 134 -8.09 -12.05 21.88
N SER A 135 -7.62 -10.82 21.92
CA SER A 135 -7.27 -10.06 20.71
C SER A 135 -5.80 -10.25 20.38
N LYS A 136 -5.51 -10.48 19.09
CA LYS A 136 -4.15 -10.61 18.55
C LYS A 136 -3.94 -9.65 17.41
N THR A 137 -2.69 -9.22 17.25
CA THR A 137 -2.29 -8.31 16.18
C THR A 137 -1.11 -8.88 15.41
N ILE A 138 -1.20 -8.81 14.08
CA ILE A 138 -0.13 -9.14 13.14
C ILE A 138 0.24 -7.86 12.41
N THR A 139 1.53 -7.51 12.39
CA THR A 139 2.03 -6.34 11.68
C THR A 139 2.94 -6.78 10.53
N SER A 140 2.69 -6.27 9.33
CA SER A 140 3.57 -6.53 8.18
C SER A 140 4.90 -5.78 8.33
N LYS A 141 5.93 -6.23 7.59
CA LYS A 141 7.06 -5.35 7.25
C LYS A 141 6.58 -4.34 6.21
N ASP A 142 7.21 -3.16 6.20
CA ASP A 142 6.91 -2.14 5.20
C ASP A 142 7.24 -2.63 3.80
N THR A 143 6.38 -2.27 2.85
CA THR A 143 6.77 -2.20 1.45
C THR A 143 7.21 -0.77 1.12
N LYS A 144 8.07 -0.59 0.12
CA LYS A 144 8.59 0.72 -0.26
C LYS A 144 8.55 0.92 -1.75
N VAL A 145 8.08 2.09 -2.16
CA VAL A 145 8.19 2.60 -3.52
C VAL A 145 9.24 3.70 -3.52
N PHE A 146 10.30 3.51 -4.29
CA PHE A 146 11.34 4.50 -4.47
C PHE A 146 11.06 5.32 -5.71
N THR A 147 11.38 6.62 -5.64
CA THR A 147 11.43 7.51 -6.79
C THR A 147 12.63 8.43 -6.64
N TYR A 148 13.16 8.88 -7.74
CA TYR A 148 14.37 9.68 -7.76
C TYR A 148 14.13 10.94 -8.58
N GLY A 149 14.78 12.03 -8.19
CA GLY A 149 14.79 13.31 -8.90
C GLY A 149 16.22 13.76 -9.13
N ILE A 150 16.39 14.65 -10.10
CA ILE A 150 17.66 15.31 -10.37
C ILE A 150 17.42 16.80 -10.19
N ASP A 151 18.18 17.41 -9.26
CA ASP A 151 18.26 18.85 -9.13
C ASP A 151 19.51 19.35 -9.85
N LEU A 152 19.33 20.24 -10.83
CA LEU A 152 20.41 20.80 -11.60
C LEU A 152 20.47 22.31 -11.41
N THR A 153 21.60 22.81 -10.89
CA THR A 153 21.86 24.25 -10.77
C THR A 153 23.15 24.61 -11.50
N LYS A 154 23.07 25.48 -12.49
CA LYS A 154 24.25 26.05 -13.14
C LYS A 154 24.53 27.42 -12.55
N LYS A 155 25.78 27.63 -12.12
CA LYS A 155 26.30 28.92 -11.65
C LYS A 155 27.32 29.44 -12.62
N GLY A 156 27.41 30.77 -12.78
CA GLY A 156 28.51 31.45 -13.45
C GLY A 156 29.76 31.50 -12.58
N GLU A 157 30.75 32.26 -13.02
CA GLU A 157 31.89 32.61 -12.17
C GLU A 157 31.36 33.46 -10.99
N GLY A 158 31.37 32.87 -9.80
CA GLY A 158 30.78 33.43 -8.60
C GLY A 158 29.54 32.70 -8.14
N THR A 159 28.65 33.39 -7.43
CA THR A 159 27.43 32.79 -6.80
C THR A 159 26.16 33.02 -7.61
N ASP A 160 26.23 33.76 -8.71
CA ASP A 160 25.03 34.16 -9.45
C ASP A 160 24.46 33.00 -10.27
N VAL A 161 23.14 32.84 -10.22
CA VAL A 161 22.41 31.89 -11.05
C VAL A 161 22.30 32.46 -12.46
N LEU A 162 22.69 31.68 -13.46
CA LEU A 162 22.56 32.09 -14.85
C LEU A 162 21.12 31.86 -15.34
N GLU A 163 20.44 32.96 -15.67
CA GLU A 163 19.10 32.91 -16.26
C GLU A 163 19.17 32.50 -17.76
N GLY A 164 18.10 31.85 -18.23
CA GLY A 164 17.94 31.48 -19.64
C GLY A 164 18.78 30.30 -20.13
N VAL A 165 19.50 29.62 -19.25
CA VAL A 165 20.24 28.41 -19.61
C VAL A 165 19.27 27.25 -19.80
N LYS A 166 19.34 26.63 -20.98
CA LYS A 166 18.58 25.40 -21.28
C LYS A 166 19.42 24.18 -20.96
N PHE A 167 18.81 23.21 -20.32
CA PHE A 167 19.38 21.88 -20.07
C PHE A 167 18.57 20.85 -20.83
N GLU A 168 19.21 19.86 -21.35
CA GLU A 168 18.59 18.68 -21.92
C GLU A 168 19.11 17.44 -21.20
N LEU A 169 18.19 16.62 -20.70
CA LEU A 169 18.54 15.34 -20.12
C LEU A 169 18.50 14.28 -21.22
N THR A 170 19.63 13.62 -21.45
CA THR A 170 19.74 12.56 -22.44
C THR A 170 20.12 11.23 -21.78
N ASN A 171 19.74 10.12 -22.39
CA ASN A 171 20.22 8.79 -22.03
C ASN A 171 21.66 8.56 -22.53
N SER A 172 22.20 7.36 -22.30
CA SER A 172 23.55 6.96 -22.73
C SER A 172 23.76 6.97 -24.27
N GLU A 173 22.66 7.02 -25.04
CA GLU A 173 22.67 7.09 -26.52
C GLU A 173 22.43 8.51 -27.04
N ASN A 174 22.52 9.53 -26.16
CA ASN A 174 22.27 10.95 -26.44
C ASN A 174 20.84 11.24 -26.95
N GLN A 175 19.87 10.44 -26.56
CA GLN A 175 18.47 10.71 -26.88
C GLN A 175 17.81 11.40 -25.68
N PRO A 176 16.92 12.39 -25.90
CA PRO A 176 16.17 13.05 -24.84
C PRO A 176 15.37 12.02 -24.01
N VAL A 177 15.34 12.22 -22.69
CA VAL A 177 14.63 11.36 -21.74
C VAL A 177 13.34 12.02 -21.28
#